data_93d1d92bde749db37550ddebf50a364f
#
_entry.id   93d1d92bde749db37550ddebf50a364f
#
_cell.length_a   1.000
_cell.length_b   1.000
_cell.length_c   1.000
_cell.angle_alpha   90.00
_cell.angle_beta   90.00
_cell.angle_gamma   90.00
#
_symmetry.space_group_name_H-M   'P 1'
#
loop_
_entity.id
_entity.type
_entity.pdbx_description
1 polymer ?
#
loop_
_entity_poly.entity_id
_entity_poly.type
_entity_poly.pdbx_seq_one_letter_code
_entity_poly.pdbx_strand_id
1 'polypeptide(L)'
;MDAEQRLLLIVEDDAAFARTLGRSFERRGYAVTLAASAEELEPLLQDEAAGYGYAVVDLKLNGEASGLACVQRLHRHDPEMLIVVLTGFASIATAVEAIKLGACHYLAKPSNTDDIEAAFERAEGDEDVRLGERKTSIKTLEWERIHQTLIETEFNISETARRLGMHRRTLARKLEKRPVK
;
A
#
# COMPACT_ATOMS: atom_id res chain seq x y z
N MET A 1 11.80 27.87 -16.99
CA MET A 1 11.23 26.52 -17.11
C MET A 1 10.60 26.21 -15.76
N ASP A 2 9.29 26.39 -15.67
CA ASP A 2 8.57 26.02 -14.46
C ASP A 2 8.71 24.50 -14.32
N ALA A 3 9.31 24.06 -13.23
CA ALA A 3 9.33 22.66 -12.90
C ALA A 3 7.85 22.23 -12.75
N GLU A 4 7.42 21.33 -13.61
CA GLU A 4 6.06 20.77 -13.57
C GLU A 4 5.80 20.30 -12.16
N GLN A 5 4.85 20.93 -11.48
CA GLN A 5 4.58 20.69 -10.06
C GLN A 5 4.06 19.26 -9.92
N ARG A 6 4.76 18.41 -9.19
CA ARG A 6 4.37 17.02 -8.95
C ARG A 6 3.18 16.97 -8.00
N LEU A 7 1.98 16.76 -8.53
CA LEU A 7 0.74 16.69 -7.74
C LEU A 7 0.52 15.26 -7.23
N LEU A 8 0.52 15.11 -5.91
CA LEU A 8 0.37 13.83 -5.21
C LEU A 8 -0.92 13.81 -4.39
N LEU A 9 -1.72 12.77 -4.60
CA LEU A 9 -2.89 12.47 -3.79
C LEU A 9 -2.59 11.33 -2.81
N ILE A 10 -2.86 11.51 -1.52
CA ILE A 10 -2.72 10.47 -0.50
C ILE A 10 -4.10 10.11 0.04
N VAL A 11 -4.49 8.85 -0.10
CA VAL A 11 -5.74 8.30 0.44
C VAL A 11 -5.41 7.41 1.63
N GLU A 12 -5.65 7.92 2.84
CA GLU A 12 -5.26 7.29 4.10
C GLU A 12 -6.14 7.78 5.24
N ASP A 13 -6.78 6.90 5.97
CA ASP A 13 -7.70 7.22 7.06
C ASP A 13 -7.00 7.53 8.40
N ASP A 14 -5.75 7.07 8.59
CA ASP A 14 -4.92 7.53 9.70
C ASP A 14 -4.40 8.94 9.43
N ALA A 15 -5.09 9.94 9.99
CA ALA A 15 -4.76 11.34 9.79
C ALA A 15 -3.34 11.73 10.28
N ALA A 16 -2.77 11.02 11.27
CA ALA A 16 -1.43 11.28 11.76
C ALA A 16 -0.39 10.75 10.76
N PHE A 17 -0.60 9.56 10.25
CA PHE A 17 0.24 8.96 9.22
C PHE A 17 0.15 9.74 7.91
N ALA A 18 -1.06 10.07 7.44
CA ALA A 18 -1.28 10.86 6.23
C ALA A 18 -0.55 12.21 6.27
N ARG A 19 -0.67 12.95 7.37
CA ARG A 19 0.05 14.23 7.53
C ARG A 19 1.56 14.07 7.58
N THR A 20 2.06 13.03 8.24
CA THR A 20 3.50 12.76 8.33
C THR A 20 4.08 12.44 6.97
N LEU A 21 3.40 11.57 6.24
CA LEU A 21 3.77 11.19 4.88
C LEU A 21 3.69 12.39 3.93
N GLY A 22 2.59 13.16 4.00
CA GLY A 22 2.39 14.37 3.19
C GLY A 22 3.53 15.38 3.37
N ARG A 23 3.86 15.74 4.62
CA ARG A 23 4.99 16.65 4.91
C ARG A 23 6.33 16.15 4.40
N SER A 24 6.52 14.83 4.37
CA SER A 24 7.74 14.24 3.83
C SER A 24 7.82 14.40 2.31
N PHE A 25 6.71 14.25 1.60
CA PHE A 25 6.62 14.50 0.16
C PHE A 25 6.68 15.98 -0.20
N GLU A 26 6.04 16.86 0.59
CA GLU A 26 6.13 18.32 0.39
C GLU A 26 7.59 18.81 0.42
N ARG A 27 8.40 18.28 1.37
CA ARG A 27 9.85 18.58 1.44
C ARG A 27 10.64 18.12 0.23
N ARG A 28 10.08 17.23 -0.59
CA ARG A 28 10.65 16.70 -1.85
C ARG A 28 10.08 17.38 -3.09
N GLY A 29 9.28 18.45 -2.89
CA GLY A 29 8.74 19.27 -3.98
C GLY A 29 7.43 18.76 -4.57
N TYR A 30 6.73 17.83 -3.89
CA TYR A 30 5.37 17.47 -4.26
C TYR A 30 4.36 18.44 -3.66
N ALA A 31 3.31 18.76 -4.41
CA ALA A 31 2.11 19.37 -3.87
C ALA A 31 1.15 18.26 -3.44
N VAL A 32 0.87 18.16 -2.15
CA VAL A 32 0.15 17.04 -1.56
C VAL A 32 -1.29 17.40 -1.23
N THR A 33 -2.23 16.56 -1.66
CA THR A 33 -3.62 16.58 -1.25
C THR A 33 -3.94 15.32 -0.47
N LEU A 34 -4.66 15.43 0.65
CA LEU A 34 -5.04 14.30 1.49
C LEU A 34 -6.53 14.02 1.36
N ALA A 35 -6.89 12.75 1.30
CA ALA A 35 -8.26 12.25 1.41
C ALA A 35 -8.30 11.12 2.47
N ALA A 36 -9.23 11.19 3.40
CA ALA A 36 -9.34 10.19 4.46
C ALA A 36 -10.25 9.01 4.06
N SER A 37 -10.98 9.13 2.97
CA SER A 37 -11.92 8.11 2.50
C SER A 37 -12.17 8.18 1.00
N ALA A 38 -12.88 7.18 0.47
CA ALA A 38 -13.31 7.19 -0.93
C ALA A 38 -14.33 8.30 -1.23
N GLU A 39 -15.12 8.71 -0.25
CA GLU A 39 -16.10 9.80 -0.35
C GLU A 39 -15.40 11.16 -0.49
N GLU A 40 -14.30 11.36 0.23
CA GLU A 40 -13.47 12.57 0.10
C GLU A 40 -12.68 12.61 -1.20
N LEU A 41 -12.35 11.45 -1.76
CA LEU A 41 -11.66 11.33 -3.05
C LEU A 41 -12.52 11.83 -4.22
N GLU A 42 -13.81 11.56 -4.22
CA GLU A 42 -14.71 11.84 -5.35
C GLU A 42 -14.71 13.32 -5.77
N PRO A 43 -14.93 14.31 -4.86
CA PRO A 43 -14.91 15.71 -5.26
C PRO A 43 -13.54 16.20 -5.74
N LEU A 44 -12.44 15.59 -5.26
CA LEU A 44 -11.09 15.94 -5.69
C LEU A 44 -10.83 15.51 -7.14
N LEU A 45 -11.43 14.42 -7.59
CA LEU A 45 -11.31 13.93 -8.97
C LEU A 45 -12.24 14.68 -9.95
N GLN A 46 -13.26 15.39 -9.45
CA GLN A 46 -14.13 16.21 -10.28
C GLN A 46 -13.50 17.55 -10.70
N ASP A 47 -12.44 17.97 -10.03
CA ASP A 47 -11.65 19.13 -10.41
C ASP A 47 -10.68 18.74 -11.55
N GLU A 48 -11.12 18.91 -12.79
CA GLU A 48 -10.31 18.63 -14.00
C GLU A 48 -9.02 19.47 -14.06
N ALA A 49 -8.95 20.56 -13.30
CA ALA A 49 -7.73 21.37 -13.21
C ALA A 49 -6.67 20.76 -12.26
N ALA A 50 -7.07 19.86 -11.39
CA ALA A 50 -6.17 19.13 -10.49
C ALA A 50 -5.60 17.91 -11.19
N GLY A 51 -4.58 18.11 -12.00
CA GLY A 51 -3.86 17.03 -12.72
C GLY A 51 -2.95 16.22 -11.80
N TYR A 52 -3.50 15.34 -10.97
CA TYR A 52 -2.71 14.46 -10.11
C TYR A 52 -1.96 13.43 -10.95
N GLY A 53 -0.62 13.50 -10.97
CA GLY A 53 0.23 12.49 -11.62
C GLY A 53 0.57 11.31 -10.73
N TYR A 54 0.41 11.47 -9.41
CA TYR A 54 0.84 10.48 -8.41
C TYR A 54 -0.25 10.25 -7.38
N ALA A 55 -0.37 8.99 -6.92
CA ALA A 55 -1.26 8.66 -5.81
C ALA A 55 -0.64 7.59 -4.89
N VAL A 56 -0.88 7.74 -3.59
CA VAL A 56 -0.60 6.73 -2.56
C VAL A 56 -1.91 6.35 -1.91
N VAL A 57 -2.23 5.06 -1.88
CA VAL A 57 -3.52 4.56 -1.38
C VAL A 57 -3.30 3.49 -0.32
N ASP A 58 -3.86 3.67 0.89
CA ASP A 58 -4.00 2.55 1.82
C ASP A 58 -5.18 1.66 1.40
N LEU A 59 -4.98 0.36 1.46
CA LEU A 59 -6.05 -0.61 1.17
C LEU A 59 -7.07 -0.72 2.28
N LYS A 60 -6.65 -0.50 3.52
CA LYS A 60 -7.53 -0.58 4.68
C LYS A 60 -8.01 0.81 5.06
N LEU A 61 -9.08 1.24 4.43
CA LEU A 61 -9.77 2.48 4.78
C LEU A 61 -10.98 2.19 5.66
N ASN A 62 -11.27 3.09 6.60
CA ASN A 62 -12.53 3.10 7.33
C ASN A 62 -13.65 3.56 6.38
N GLY A 63 -14.73 2.76 6.27
CA GLY A 63 -15.87 3.08 5.41
C GLY A 63 -16.36 1.87 4.61
N GLU A 64 -17.35 2.12 3.74
CA GLU A 64 -17.93 1.07 2.88
C GLU A 64 -17.05 0.73 1.68
N ALA A 65 -16.27 1.70 1.19
CA ALA A 65 -15.43 1.52 0.02
C ALA A 65 -14.00 1.14 0.42
N SER A 66 -13.49 0.07 -0.17
CA SER A 66 -12.11 -0.40 0.05
C SER A 66 -11.10 0.48 -0.70
N GLY A 67 -9.84 0.48 -0.24
CA GLY A 67 -8.74 1.11 -0.98
C GLY A 67 -8.57 0.57 -2.41
N LEU A 68 -8.93 -0.68 -2.69
CA LEU A 68 -8.97 -1.24 -4.05
C LEU A 68 -9.98 -0.49 -4.95
N ALA A 69 -11.13 -0.10 -4.40
CA ALA A 69 -12.10 0.72 -5.15
C ALA A 69 -11.54 2.12 -5.45
N CYS A 70 -10.75 2.69 -4.53
CA CYS A 70 -10.04 3.95 -4.77
C CYS A 70 -9.02 3.81 -5.90
N VAL A 71 -8.20 2.75 -5.91
CA VAL A 71 -7.25 2.47 -7.00
C VAL A 71 -7.96 2.40 -8.35
N GLN A 72 -9.07 1.65 -8.43
CA GLN A 72 -9.84 1.52 -9.66
C GLN A 72 -10.41 2.86 -10.15
N ARG A 73 -10.90 3.72 -9.23
CA ARG A 73 -11.42 5.06 -9.57
C ARG A 73 -10.33 5.98 -10.07
N LEU A 74 -9.18 6.01 -9.39
CA LEU A 74 -8.02 6.79 -9.79
C LEU A 74 -7.52 6.41 -11.18
N HIS A 75 -7.35 5.11 -11.44
CA HIS A 75 -6.90 4.61 -12.75
C HIS A 75 -7.92 4.87 -13.87
N ARG A 76 -9.22 4.83 -13.57
CA ARG A 76 -10.24 5.21 -14.56
C ARG A 76 -10.26 6.71 -14.83
N HIS A 77 -9.95 7.53 -13.83
CA HIS A 77 -9.87 8.97 -13.97
C HIS A 77 -8.68 9.37 -14.84
N ASP A 78 -7.51 8.81 -14.55
CA ASP A 78 -6.30 8.99 -15.34
C ASP A 78 -5.50 7.67 -15.40
N PRO A 79 -5.47 6.99 -16.57
CA PRO A 79 -4.70 5.76 -16.76
C PRO A 79 -3.18 5.93 -16.64
N GLU A 80 -2.66 7.15 -16.82
CA GLU A 80 -1.22 7.46 -16.71
C GLU A 80 -0.81 7.79 -15.27
N MET A 81 -1.76 7.97 -14.35
CA MET A 81 -1.47 8.24 -12.94
C MET A 81 -0.69 7.09 -12.30
N LEU A 82 0.42 7.42 -11.66
CA LEU A 82 1.23 6.45 -10.93
C LEU A 82 0.66 6.20 -9.54
N ILE A 83 0.08 5.03 -9.35
CA ILE A 83 -0.63 4.66 -8.11
C ILE A 83 0.19 3.63 -7.34
N VAL A 84 0.70 4.00 -6.17
CA VAL A 84 1.37 3.10 -5.23
C VAL A 84 0.41 2.76 -4.09
N VAL A 85 0.25 1.47 -3.85
CA VAL A 85 -0.56 0.97 -2.74
C VAL A 85 0.31 0.69 -1.53
N LEU A 86 -0.09 1.23 -0.37
CA LEU A 86 0.49 0.91 0.94
C LEU A 86 -0.50 0.08 1.75
N THR A 87 -0.02 -0.94 2.46
CA THR A 87 -0.90 -1.72 3.33
C THR A 87 -0.17 -2.36 4.49
N GLY A 88 -0.80 -2.38 5.66
CA GLY A 88 -0.35 -3.14 6.82
C GLY A 88 -0.63 -4.65 6.69
N PHE A 89 -1.47 -5.06 5.73
CA PHE A 89 -1.90 -6.44 5.52
C PHE A 89 -1.56 -6.89 4.10
N ALA A 90 -0.27 -7.13 3.87
CA ALA A 90 0.20 -7.59 2.57
C ALA A 90 -0.19 -9.07 2.35
N SER A 91 -1.09 -9.33 1.39
CA SER A 91 -1.30 -10.66 0.83
C SER A 91 -0.97 -10.66 -0.66
N ILE A 92 -0.47 -11.77 -1.17
CA ILE A 92 -0.18 -11.92 -2.61
C ILE A 92 -1.46 -11.69 -3.42
N ALA A 93 -2.59 -12.21 -2.97
CA ALA A 93 -3.87 -12.05 -3.65
C ALA A 93 -4.29 -10.58 -3.75
N THR A 94 -4.15 -9.83 -2.66
CA THR A 94 -4.49 -8.40 -2.62
C THR A 94 -3.53 -7.57 -3.48
N ALA A 95 -2.23 -7.91 -3.48
CA ALA A 95 -1.25 -7.26 -4.33
C ALA A 95 -1.55 -7.47 -5.83
N VAL A 96 -1.85 -8.71 -6.23
CA VAL A 96 -2.23 -9.04 -7.61
C VAL A 96 -3.50 -8.28 -8.02
N GLU A 97 -4.49 -8.19 -7.14
CA GLU A 97 -5.74 -7.47 -7.44
C GLU A 97 -5.49 -5.96 -7.57
N ALA A 98 -4.70 -5.35 -6.69
CA ALA A 98 -4.32 -3.94 -6.78
C ALA A 98 -3.63 -3.62 -8.12
N ILE A 99 -2.69 -4.45 -8.56
CA ILE A 99 -2.00 -4.29 -9.86
C ILE A 99 -2.98 -4.42 -11.03
N LYS A 100 -3.89 -5.39 -11.00
CA LYS A 100 -4.93 -5.55 -12.05
C LYS A 100 -5.86 -4.33 -12.13
N LEU A 101 -6.10 -3.66 -11.03
CA LEU A 101 -6.96 -2.48 -10.95
C LEU A 101 -6.25 -1.18 -11.35
N GLY A 102 -4.93 -1.23 -11.63
CA GLY A 102 -4.16 -0.12 -12.15
C GLY A 102 -3.09 0.43 -11.21
N ALA A 103 -2.83 -0.19 -10.06
CA ALA A 103 -1.68 0.19 -9.24
C ALA A 103 -0.36 -0.16 -9.96
N CYS A 104 0.57 0.78 -10.00
CA CYS A 104 1.89 0.54 -10.57
C CYS A 104 2.81 -0.21 -9.60
N HIS A 105 2.55 -0.10 -8.30
CA HIS A 105 3.35 -0.79 -7.28
C HIS A 105 2.57 -1.03 -5.99
N TYR A 106 3.05 -2.00 -5.20
CA TYR A 106 2.46 -2.42 -3.95
C TYR A 106 3.55 -2.54 -2.88
N LEU A 107 3.39 -1.85 -1.75
CA LEU A 107 4.36 -1.81 -0.65
C LEU A 107 3.70 -2.20 0.66
N ALA A 108 4.38 -3.04 1.45
CA ALA A 108 3.95 -3.36 2.80
C ALA A 108 4.37 -2.26 3.78
N LYS A 109 3.48 -1.84 4.68
CA LYS A 109 3.84 -0.99 5.82
C LYS A 109 4.70 -1.81 6.83
N PRO A 110 5.72 -1.26 7.43
CA PRO A 110 6.21 0.10 7.31
C PRO A 110 7.03 0.34 6.04
N SER A 111 6.66 1.33 5.25
CA SER A 111 7.42 1.82 4.11
C SER A 111 7.70 3.31 4.31
N ASN A 112 8.88 3.75 3.95
CA ASN A 112 9.26 5.15 4.03
C ASN A 112 9.01 5.88 2.69
N THR A 113 9.18 7.19 2.71
CA THR A 113 8.98 8.03 1.52
C THR A 113 9.95 7.67 0.40
N ASP A 114 11.20 7.25 0.72
CA ASP A 114 12.18 6.85 -0.28
C ASP A 114 11.74 5.59 -1.03
N ASP A 115 11.12 4.62 -0.32
CA ASP A 115 10.58 3.41 -0.95
C ASP A 115 9.45 3.72 -1.92
N ILE A 116 8.57 4.67 -1.55
CA ILE A 116 7.42 5.07 -2.37
C ILE A 116 7.90 5.86 -3.58
N GLU A 117 8.81 6.82 -3.40
CA GLU A 117 9.38 7.61 -4.50
C GLU A 117 10.14 6.72 -5.49
N ALA A 118 10.94 5.77 -5.00
CA ALA A 118 11.59 4.79 -5.85
C ALA A 118 10.59 3.88 -6.60
N ALA A 119 9.39 3.67 -6.04
CA ALA A 119 8.33 2.94 -6.74
C ALA A 119 7.73 3.76 -7.89
N PHE A 120 7.56 5.08 -7.71
CA PHE A 120 7.15 5.98 -8.79
C PHE A 120 8.22 6.04 -9.91
N GLU A 121 9.48 6.27 -9.56
CA GLU A 121 10.59 6.36 -10.52
C GLU A 121 10.72 5.09 -11.38
N ARG A 122 10.52 3.91 -10.79
CA ARG A 122 10.53 2.65 -11.54
C ARG A 122 9.39 2.54 -12.54
N ALA A 123 8.24 3.12 -12.22
CA ALA A 123 7.09 3.10 -13.10
C ALA A 123 7.21 4.13 -14.24
N GLU A 124 7.89 5.27 -14.01
CA GLU A 124 8.10 6.32 -15.01
C GLU A 124 9.11 5.95 -16.10
N GLY A 125 10.03 5.02 -15.87
CA GLY A 125 11.19 4.96 -16.73
C GLY A 125 12.01 3.69 -16.84
N ASP A 126 11.43 2.49 -16.78
CA ASP A 126 12.25 1.31 -17.00
C ASP A 126 11.53 0.25 -17.85
N GLU A 127 11.68 0.35 -19.18
CA GLU A 127 11.31 -0.73 -20.11
C GLU A 127 12.14 -2.01 -19.88
N ASP A 128 13.13 -1.97 -18.99
CA ASP A 128 14.07 -3.06 -18.70
C ASP A 128 14.01 -3.51 -17.21
N VAL A 129 12.88 -3.28 -16.52
CA VAL A 129 12.67 -3.90 -15.22
C VAL A 129 12.41 -5.38 -15.41
N ARG A 130 13.48 -6.16 -15.48
CA ARG A 130 13.48 -7.49 -14.85
C ARG A 130 12.80 -7.29 -13.51
N LEU A 131 11.71 -8.02 -13.26
CA LEU A 131 11.10 -8.19 -11.95
C LEU A 131 12.22 -8.32 -10.93
N GLY A 132 12.68 -7.16 -10.44
CA GLY A 132 13.82 -7.07 -9.55
C GLY A 132 13.40 -7.84 -8.32
N GLU A 133 14.02 -8.98 -8.14
CA GLU A 133 14.02 -9.71 -6.90
C GLU A 133 14.34 -8.76 -5.75
N ARG A 134 13.35 -7.99 -5.26
CA ARG A 134 13.35 -7.78 -3.83
C ARG A 134 13.31 -9.21 -3.31
N LYS A 135 14.39 -9.63 -2.70
CA LYS A 135 14.42 -10.82 -1.87
C LYS A 135 13.39 -10.59 -0.76
N THR A 136 12.13 -10.73 -1.11
CA THR A 136 11.07 -11.01 -0.16
C THR A 136 11.51 -12.35 0.38
N SER A 137 12.25 -12.30 1.47
CA SER A 137 12.83 -13.51 2.02
C SER A 137 11.66 -14.45 2.25
N ILE A 138 11.82 -15.74 1.93
CA ILE A 138 10.83 -16.79 2.23
C ILE A 138 10.32 -16.63 3.68
N LYS A 139 11.16 -16.13 4.58
CA LYS A 139 10.84 -15.75 5.96
C LYS A 139 9.81 -14.61 6.08
N THR A 140 9.79 -13.66 5.17
CA THR A 140 8.82 -12.55 5.18
C THR A 140 7.45 -13.04 4.72
N LEU A 141 7.39 -13.83 3.64
CA LEU A 141 6.15 -14.44 3.14
C LEU A 141 5.55 -15.43 4.17
N GLU A 142 6.40 -16.22 4.81
CA GLU A 142 5.96 -17.12 5.89
C GLU A 142 5.37 -16.32 7.07
N TRP A 143 6.00 -15.20 7.44
CA TRP A 143 5.53 -14.36 8.53
C TRP A 143 4.19 -13.68 8.21
N GLU A 144 4.02 -13.16 7.02
CA GLU A 144 2.76 -12.58 6.55
C GLU A 144 1.62 -13.59 6.61
N ARG A 145 1.87 -14.81 6.15
CA ARG A 145 0.88 -15.90 6.21
C ARG A 145 0.53 -16.28 7.65
N ILE A 146 1.51 -16.35 8.55
CA ILE A 146 1.29 -16.58 9.97
C ILE A 146 0.40 -15.48 10.55
N HIS A 147 0.71 -14.22 10.28
CA HIS A 147 0.00 -13.07 10.82
C HIS A 147 -1.46 -13.02 10.33
N GLN A 148 -1.68 -13.22 9.03
CA GLN A 148 -3.02 -13.28 8.46
C GLN A 148 -3.86 -14.40 9.09
N THR A 149 -3.29 -15.61 9.20
CA THR A 149 -4.02 -16.75 9.78
C THR A 149 -4.29 -16.54 11.28
N LEU A 150 -3.42 -15.86 12.03
CA LEU A 150 -3.66 -15.50 13.43
C LEU A 150 -4.90 -14.59 13.59
N ILE A 151 -5.03 -13.60 12.71
CA ILE A 151 -6.20 -12.71 12.71
C ILE A 151 -7.48 -13.49 12.40
N GLU A 152 -7.46 -14.33 11.36
CA GLU A 152 -8.61 -15.17 10.96
C GLU A 152 -9.04 -16.16 12.05
N THR A 153 -8.13 -16.56 12.91
CA THR A 153 -8.38 -17.49 14.02
C THR A 153 -8.54 -16.79 15.36
N GLU A 154 -8.72 -15.47 15.36
CA GLU A 154 -8.85 -14.66 16.58
C GLU A 154 -7.72 -14.91 17.59
N PHE A 155 -6.49 -15.02 17.07
CA PHE A 155 -5.27 -15.31 17.84
C PHE A 155 -5.24 -16.67 18.54
N ASN A 156 -6.05 -17.62 18.10
CA ASN A 156 -5.99 -19.00 18.58
C ASN A 156 -4.78 -19.73 18.01
N ILE A 157 -3.70 -19.82 18.79
CA ILE A 157 -2.42 -20.38 18.35
C ILE A 157 -2.53 -21.84 17.91
N SER A 158 -3.38 -22.65 18.56
CA SER A 158 -3.57 -24.05 18.21
C SER A 158 -4.26 -24.21 16.85
N GLU A 159 -5.30 -23.44 16.60
CA GLU A 159 -6.03 -23.43 15.34
C GLU A 159 -5.19 -22.84 14.21
N THR A 160 -4.46 -21.75 14.49
CA THR A 160 -3.52 -21.17 13.54
C THR A 160 -2.46 -22.15 13.10
N ALA A 161 -1.83 -22.86 14.03
CA ALA A 161 -0.81 -23.87 13.73
C ALA A 161 -1.39 -25.00 12.86
N ARG A 162 -2.63 -25.44 13.17
CA ARG A 162 -3.34 -26.46 12.41
C ARG A 162 -3.58 -26.01 10.96
N ARG A 163 -4.08 -24.79 10.75
CA ARG A 163 -4.35 -24.23 9.42
C ARG A 163 -3.07 -24.04 8.60
N LEU A 164 -1.97 -23.69 9.26
CA LEU A 164 -0.68 -23.49 8.62
C LEU A 164 0.11 -24.81 8.40
N GLY A 165 -0.44 -25.96 8.86
CA GLY A 165 0.23 -27.24 8.75
C GLY A 165 1.52 -27.33 9.56
N MET A 166 1.64 -26.59 10.65
CA MET A 166 2.82 -26.59 11.50
C MET A 166 2.51 -27.00 12.94
N HIS A 167 3.53 -27.45 13.66
CA HIS A 167 3.37 -27.82 15.05
C HIS A 167 3.19 -26.56 15.92
N ARG A 168 2.26 -26.61 16.92
CA ARG A 168 2.01 -25.49 17.84
C ARG A 168 3.25 -24.88 18.49
N ARG A 169 4.21 -25.74 18.89
CA ARG A 169 5.50 -25.31 19.47
C ARG A 169 6.32 -24.49 18.48
N THR A 170 6.30 -24.86 17.22
CA THR A 170 7.02 -24.16 16.15
C THR A 170 6.45 -22.78 15.95
N LEU A 171 5.13 -22.66 15.92
CA LEU A 171 4.44 -21.36 15.81
C LEU A 171 4.74 -20.48 17.03
N ALA A 172 4.60 -21.00 18.25
CA ALA A 172 4.89 -20.25 19.47
C ALA A 172 6.32 -19.69 19.48
N ARG A 173 7.32 -20.49 19.14
CA ARG A 173 8.72 -20.06 19.04
C ARG A 173 8.94 -18.99 17.97
N LYS A 174 8.20 -19.03 16.86
CA LYS A 174 8.28 -18.01 15.81
C LYS A 174 7.68 -16.69 16.30
N LEU A 175 6.58 -16.73 17.04
CA LEU A 175 5.91 -15.54 17.61
C LEU A 175 6.76 -14.87 18.69
N GLU A 176 7.47 -15.65 19.53
CA GLU A 176 8.40 -15.12 20.54
C GLU A 176 9.54 -14.31 19.90
N LYS A 177 10.05 -14.73 18.75
CA LYS A 177 11.15 -14.04 18.04
C LYS A 177 10.73 -12.75 17.35
N ARG A 178 9.45 -12.57 17.07
CA ARG A 178 8.85 -11.38 16.46
C ARG A 178 7.46 -11.18 17.06
N PRO A 179 7.34 -10.53 18.23
CA PRO A 179 6.05 -10.29 18.85
C PRO A 179 5.16 -9.47 17.91
N VAL A 180 3.94 -9.94 17.72
CA VAL A 180 2.87 -9.21 17.06
C VAL A 180 2.45 -8.08 18.01
N LYS A 181 2.72 -6.83 17.64
CA LYS A 181 2.20 -5.65 18.35
C LYS A 181 0.81 -5.32 17.83
#